data_9673f278e70fe5aa6c1e471aed57261c
#
_entry.id   9673f278e70fe5aa6c1e471aed57261c
#
_cell.length_a   1.000
_cell.length_b   1.000
_cell.length_c   1.000
_cell.angle_alpha   90.00
_cell.angle_beta   90.00
_cell.angle_gamma   90.00
#
_symmetry.space_group_name_H-M   'P 1'
#
loop_
_entity.id
_entity.type
_entity.pdbx_description
1 polymer ?
#
loop_
_entity_poly.entity_id
_entity_poly.type
_entity_poly.pdbx_seq_one_letter_code
_entity_poly.pdbx_strand_id
1 'polypeptide(L)'
;GVQTCALPIYGAVPTFKGFPNPCGGETFPASICTSVNDAVVHGVPNDQPLKDGDIVSVDCGILLNGYNGDSCYTFSVGEISEEVKLLLQTTKESLYLGIETALPGRRIGDIGYAVQSHCEAQGYGVVREFVGHGIGKKMHEDPPVPNYGRRGNGTQIKNGLCIAIEPMITKGSPKVYMAEDRWTIKTRDGKPAAHFEHTIAIHQGKIDILSSFEEIEKVEKQ
;
A
#
# COMPACT_ATOMS: atom_id res chain seq x y z
N GLY A 1 -19.92 -7.44 -3.40
CA GLY A 1 -20.99 -6.75 -4.10
C GLY A 1 -20.92 -5.22 -4.06
N VAL A 2 -20.54 -4.62 -2.92
CA VAL A 2 -20.51 -3.14 -2.78
C VAL A 2 -19.37 -2.49 -3.59
N GLN A 3 -18.28 -3.20 -3.80
CA GLN A 3 -17.08 -2.72 -4.46
C GLN A 3 -17.25 -2.37 -5.94
N THR A 4 -18.17 -3.02 -6.63
CA THR A 4 -18.40 -2.81 -8.07
C THR A 4 -19.38 -1.70 -8.39
N CYS A 5 -20.06 -1.13 -7.40
CA CYS A 5 -21.10 -0.13 -7.61
C CYS A 5 -20.60 1.32 -7.47
N ALA A 6 -19.66 1.59 -6.55
CA ALA A 6 -19.23 2.97 -6.28
C ALA A 6 -18.37 3.55 -7.42
N LEU A 7 -17.39 2.81 -7.93
CA LEU A 7 -16.48 3.29 -8.98
C LEU A 7 -17.20 3.67 -10.28
N PRO A 8 -18.12 2.84 -10.84
CA PRO A 8 -18.90 3.21 -12.03
C PRO A 8 -19.81 4.42 -11.85
N ILE A 9 -20.34 4.68 -10.65
CA ILE A 9 -21.17 5.86 -10.37
C ILE A 9 -20.41 7.16 -10.68
N TYR A 10 -19.11 7.19 -10.41
CA TYR A 10 -18.24 8.33 -10.70
C TYR A 10 -17.52 8.24 -12.05
N GLY A 11 -17.85 7.24 -12.88
CA GLY A 11 -17.21 7.02 -14.19
C GLY A 11 -15.78 6.46 -14.09
N ALA A 12 -15.38 5.95 -12.92
CA ALA A 12 -14.08 5.33 -12.72
C ALA A 12 -14.11 3.83 -13.08
N VAL A 13 -12.95 3.28 -13.46
CA VAL A 13 -12.77 1.85 -13.75
C VAL A 13 -11.81 1.27 -12.72
N PRO A 14 -12.13 0.13 -12.06
CA PRO A 14 -11.19 -0.55 -11.18
C PRO A 14 -10.03 -1.12 -12.01
N THR A 15 -8.80 -0.78 -11.65
CA THR A 15 -7.61 -1.15 -12.43
C THR A 15 -7.08 -2.54 -12.10
N PHE A 16 -7.40 -3.09 -10.94
CA PHE A 16 -6.93 -4.42 -10.56
C PHE A 16 -7.68 -5.54 -11.26
N LYS A 17 -8.99 -5.39 -11.49
CA LYS A 17 -9.80 -6.42 -12.17
C LYS A 17 -9.31 -6.65 -13.59
N GLY A 18 -8.88 -7.87 -13.87
CA GLY A 18 -8.32 -8.24 -15.16
C GLY A 18 -6.83 -7.92 -15.31
N PHE A 19 -6.16 -7.45 -14.24
CA PHE A 19 -4.72 -7.21 -14.27
C PHE A 19 -3.96 -8.50 -14.58
N PRO A 20 -3.00 -8.48 -15.54
CA PRO A 20 -2.27 -9.67 -15.92
C PRO A 20 -1.42 -10.22 -14.78
N ASN A 21 -1.43 -11.54 -14.57
CA ASN A 21 -0.56 -12.16 -13.59
C ASN A 21 0.90 -12.18 -14.10
N PRO A 22 1.86 -11.55 -13.37
CA PRO A 22 3.26 -11.51 -13.80
C PRO A 22 3.92 -12.90 -13.91
N CYS A 23 3.41 -13.86 -13.13
CA CYS A 23 3.89 -15.25 -13.14
C CYS A 23 3.12 -16.13 -14.16
N GLY A 24 2.27 -15.53 -14.98
CA GLY A 24 1.38 -16.23 -15.92
C GLY A 24 0.21 -16.92 -15.18
N GLY A 25 -0.87 -17.17 -15.90
CA GLY A 25 -2.11 -17.75 -15.39
C GLY A 25 -3.28 -16.79 -15.49
N GLU A 26 -4.26 -16.94 -14.61
CA GLU A 26 -5.47 -16.12 -14.61
C GLU A 26 -5.18 -14.68 -14.16
N THR A 27 -5.90 -13.73 -14.74
CA THR A 27 -5.87 -12.32 -14.36
C THR A 27 -6.46 -12.12 -12.96
N PHE A 28 -6.15 -11.00 -12.29
CA PHE A 28 -6.71 -10.70 -10.98
C PHE A 28 -8.25 -10.64 -11.05
N PRO A 29 -8.97 -11.39 -10.20
CA PRO A 29 -10.40 -11.60 -10.41
C PRO A 29 -11.30 -10.49 -9.85
N ALA A 30 -10.76 -9.61 -9.00
CA ALA A 30 -11.55 -8.65 -8.22
C ALA A 30 -11.20 -7.19 -8.51
N SER A 31 -12.06 -6.27 -8.07
CA SER A 31 -11.88 -4.82 -8.25
C SER A 31 -10.97 -4.17 -7.22
N ILE A 32 -10.77 -4.82 -6.07
CA ILE A 32 -9.87 -4.40 -4.99
C ILE A 32 -9.12 -5.61 -4.46
N CYS A 33 -8.00 -5.38 -3.77
CA CYS A 33 -7.38 -6.41 -2.95
C CYS A 33 -7.90 -6.34 -1.51
N THR A 34 -8.02 -7.50 -0.86
CA THR A 34 -8.35 -7.60 0.58
C THR A 34 -7.36 -8.54 1.24
N SER A 35 -6.39 -7.99 1.93
CA SER A 35 -5.31 -8.75 2.56
C SER A 35 -5.56 -8.84 4.06
N VAL A 36 -5.90 -10.03 4.56
CA VAL A 36 -6.32 -10.27 5.96
C VAL A 36 -5.16 -10.83 6.76
N ASN A 37 -4.89 -10.28 7.93
CA ASN A 37 -3.91 -10.73 8.94
C ASN A 37 -2.50 -10.96 8.38
N ASP A 38 -2.14 -12.20 8.07
CA ASP A 38 -0.82 -12.61 7.55
C ASP A 38 -0.67 -12.36 6.04
N ALA A 39 -1.73 -12.00 5.34
CA ALA A 39 -1.67 -11.54 3.97
C ALA A 39 -1.12 -10.10 3.93
N VAL A 40 -0.06 -9.90 3.16
CA VAL A 40 0.66 -8.61 3.05
C VAL A 40 0.00 -7.73 1.99
N VAL A 41 -0.11 -8.25 0.75
CA VAL A 41 -0.69 -7.57 -0.42
C VAL A 41 -1.34 -8.57 -1.36
N HIS A 42 -2.09 -8.06 -2.33
CA HIS A 42 -2.74 -8.80 -3.42
C HIS A 42 -3.70 -9.89 -2.95
N GLY A 43 -4.25 -9.77 -1.73
CA GLY A 43 -5.25 -10.70 -1.23
C GLY A 43 -6.49 -10.71 -2.13
N VAL A 44 -6.87 -11.91 -2.59
CA VAL A 44 -8.08 -12.09 -3.40
C VAL A 44 -9.30 -12.09 -2.48
N PRO A 45 -10.28 -11.19 -2.68
CA PRO A 45 -11.53 -11.22 -1.93
C PRO A 45 -12.23 -12.57 -2.00
N ASN A 46 -12.74 -13.03 -0.87
CA ASN A 46 -13.40 -14.32 -0.74
C ASN A 46 -14.62 -14.23 0.22
N ASP A 47 -15.33 -15.34 0.39
CA ASP A 47 -16.55 -15.43 1.21
C ASP A 47 -16.27 -15.75 2.70
N GLN A 48 -15.02 -15.77 3.14
CA GLN A 48 -14.71 -16.00 4.55
C GLN A 48 -15.07 -14.74 5.36
N PRO A 49 -15.95 -14.85 6.36
CA PRO A 49 -16.34 -13.71 7.17
C PRO A 49 -15.15 -13.25 8.03
N LEU A 50 -14.95 -11.94 8.10
CA LEU A 50 -14.02 -11.33 9.03
C LEU A 50 -14.49 -11.56 10.47
N LYS A 51 -13.54 -11.66 11.39
CA LYS A 51 -13.78 -11.91 12.81
C LYS A 51 -13.30 -10.77 13.65
N ASP A 52 -13.84 -10.64 14.83
CA ASP A 52 -13.32 -9.74 15.86
C ASP A 52 -11.83 -10.06 16.12
N GLY A 53 -11.00 -9.03 16.10
CA GLY A 53 -9.53 -9.17 16.20
C GLY A 53 -8.78 -9.26 14.88
N ASP A 54 -9.46 -9.41 13.74
CA ASP A 54 -8.81 -9.37 12.43
C ASP A 54 -8.38 -7.95 12.05
N ILE A 55 -7.37 -7.87 11.18
CA ILE A 55 -7.04 -6.67 10.41
C ILE A 55 -7.18 -6.96 8.93
N VAL A 56 -7.60 -5.98 8.15
CA VAL A 56 -7.74 -6.12 6.70
C VAL A 56 -7.18 -4.90 5.97
N SER A 57 -6.18 -5.10 5.13
CA SER A 57 -5.71 -4.09 4.21
C SER A 57 -6.60 -4.11 2.97
N VAL A 58 -7.29 -3.01 2.73
CA VAL A 58 -8.13 -2.80 1.54
C VAL A 58 -7.38 -1.87 0.59
N ASP A 59 -7.02 -2.41 -0.56
CA ASP A 59 -6.25 -1.72 -1.58
C ASP A 59 -7.10 -1.51 -2.83
N CYS A 60 -7.12 -0.28 -3.34
CA CYS A 60 -8.05 0.17 -4.37
C CYS A 60 -7.35 1.03 -5.44
N GLY A 61 -7.11 0.43 -6.60
CA GLY A 61 -6.64 1.12 -7.79
C GLY A 61 -7.79 1.54 -8.70
N ILE A 62 -7.78 2.77 -9.15
CA ILE A 62 -8.79 3.33 -10.05
C ILE A 62 -8.18 4.00 -11.28
N LEU A 63 -8.87 3.91 -12.41
CA LEU A 63 -8.61 4.70 -13.61
C LEU A 63 -9.77 5.67 -13.84
N LEU A 64 -9.49 6.97 -13.83
CA LEU A 64 -10.45 8.03 -14.09
C LEU A 64 -9.84 9.07 -15.04
N ASN A 65 -10.56 9.43 -16.09
CA ASN A 65 -10.13 10.45 -17.08
C ASN A 65 -8.73 10.18 -17.66
N GLY A 66 -8.34 8.89 -17.79
CA GLY A 66 -7.06 8.47 -18.38
C GLY A 66 -5.88 8.49 -17.41
N TYR A 67 -6.11 8.69 -16.11
CA TYR A 67 -5.09 8.65 -15.06
C TYR A 67 -5.46 7.64 -13.98
N ASN A 68 -4.45 6.95 -13.44
CA ASN A 68 -4.60 6.02 -12.34
C ASN A 68 -4.33 6.73 -11.00
N GLY A 69 -5.04 6.29 -9.98
CA GLY A 69 -4.77 6.57 -8.57
C GLY A 69 -4.81 5.27 -7.79
N ASP A 70 -3.99 5.18 -6.76
CA ASP A 70 -3.85 4.00 -5.91
C ASP A 70 -3.84 4.37 -4.44
N SER A 71 -4.46 3.54 -3.61
CA SER A 71 -4.51 3.78 -2.18
C SER A 71 -4.86 2.52 -1.40
N CYS A 72 -4.15 2.31 -0.30
CA CYS A 72 -4.42 1.21 0.62
C CYS A 72 -4.55 1.70 2.06
N TYR A 73 -5.52 1.14 2.78
CA TYR A 73 -5.71 1.36 4.21
C TYR A 73 -5.93 0.05 4.93
N THR A 74 -5.27 -0.14 6.09
CA THR A 74 -5.49 -1.30 6.95
C THR A 74 -6.48 -0.95 8.05
N PHE A 75 -7.64 -1.61 8.02
CA PHE A 75 -8.71 -1.49 9.00
C PHE A 75 -8.59 -2.54 10.09
N SER A 76 -9.00 -2.19 11.30
CA SER A 76 -9.27 -3.17 12.37
C SER A 76 -10.70 -3.63 12.34
N VAL A 77 -10.95 -4.89 12.69
CA VAL A 77 -12.29 -5.47 12.82
C VAL A 77 -12.53 -5.74 14.32
N GLY A 78 -13.40 -4.94 14.92
CA GLY A 78 -13.65 -5.00 16.37
C GLY A 78 -12.39 -4.67 17.20
N GLU A 79 -12.20 -5.40 18.30
CA GLU A 79 -11.09 -5.18 19.23
C GLU A 79 -9.84 -5.95 18.79
N ILE A 80 -8.77 -5.24 18.48
CA ILE A 80 -7.45 -5.82 18.16
C ILE A 80 -6.47 -5.68 19.32
N SER A 81 -5.45 -6.55 19.39
CA SER A 81 -4.43 -6.49 20.43
C SER A 81 -3.58 -5.23 20.33
N GLU A 82 -3.04 -4.76 21.48
CA GLU A 82 -2.15 -3.59 21.52
C GLU A 82 -0.93 -3.73 20.61
N GLU A 83 -0.40 -4.93 20.48
CA GLU A 83 0.72 -5.19 19.58
C GLU A 83 0.35 -4.98 18.10
N VAL A 84 -0.88 -5.32 17.73
CA VAL A 84 -1.39 -5.11 16.36
C VAL A 84 -1.73 -3.63 16.16
N LYS A 85 -2.33 -2.95 17.15
CA LYS A 85 -2.53 -1.48 17.10
C LYS A 85 -1.23 -0.75 16.84
N LEU A 86 -0.15 -1.13 17.56
CA LEU A 86 1.16 -0.53 17.38
C LEU A 86 1.75 -0.81 15.99
N LEU A 87 1.53 -2.00 15.43
CA LEU A 87 1.93 -2.32 14.05
C LEU A 87 1.23 -1.40 13.05
N LEU A 88 -0.11 -1.23 13.15
CA LEU A 88 -0.87 -0.35 12.28
C LEU A 88 -0.38 1.10 12.37
N GLN A 89 -0.24 1.59 13.60
CA GLN A 89 0.24 2.94 13.87
C GLN A 89 1.63 3.18 13.28
N THR A 90 2.59 2.29 13.57
CA THR A 90 3.98 2.41 13.08
C THR A 90 4.03 2.36 11.55
N THR A 91 3.23 1.48 10.91
CA THR A 91 3.17 1.40 9.46
C THR A 91 2.64 2.70 8.84
N LYS A 92 1.54 3.22 9.38
CA LYS A 92 0.94 4.48 8.93
C LYS A 92 1.88 5.67 9.15
N GLU A 93 2.52 5.77 10.31
CA GLU A 93 3.52 6.81 10.59
C GLU A 93 4.69 6.73 9.61
N SER A 94 5.16 5.52 9.28
CA SER A 94 6.25 5.33 8.32
C SER A 94 5.90 5.83 6.91
N LEU A 95 4.63 5.68 6.49
CA LEU A 95 4.13 6.24 5.24
C LEU A 95 4.29 7.77 5.22
N TYR A 96 3.82 8.47 6.25
CA TYR A 96 3.92 9.92 6.31
C TYR A 96 5.37 10.41 6.41
N LEU A 97 6.23 9.72 7.16
CA LEU A 97 7.67 10.01 7.19
C LEU A 97 8.32 9.83 5.81
N GLY A 98 7.91 8.80 5.06
CA GLY A 98 8.31 8.61 3.67
C GLY A 98 7.86 9.77 2.78
N ILE A 99 6.59 10.17 2.89
CA ILE A 99 6.00 11.29 2.14
C ILE A 99 6.74 12.59 2.43
N GLU A 100 6.96 12.95 3.69
CA GLU A 100 7.69 14.18 4.08
C GLU A 100 9.10 14.26 3.48
N THR A 101 9.69 13.11 3.16
CA THR A 101 11.01 13.02 2.56
C THR A 101 10.99 13.22 1.04
N ALA A 102 9.81 13.09 0.39
CA ALA A 102 9.66 13.11 -1.06
C ALA A 102 9.75 14.52 -1.69
N LEU A 103 10.68 15.34 -1.23
CA LEU A 103 10.88 16.72 -1.71
C LEU A 103 11.78 16.78 -2.95
N PRO A 104 11.58 17.77 -3.85
CA PRO A 104 12.46 17.99 -4.97
C PRO A 104 13.95 18.12 -4.55
N GLY A 105 14.83 17.46 -5.30
CA GLY A 105 16.26 17.38 -5.00
C GLY A 105 16.65 16.20 -4.11
N ARG A 106 15.73 15.64 -3.34
CA ARG A 106 15.91 14.36 -2.65
C ARG A 106 15.90 13.20 -3.66
N ARG A 107 16.10 11.99 -3.17
CA ARG A 107 16.12 10.78 -3.97
C ARG A 107 15.18 9.72 -3.42
N ILE A 108 14.75 8.81 -4.25
CA ILE A 108 13.83 7.71 -3.86
C ILE A 108 14.37 6.90 -2.66
N GLY A 109 15.69 6.68 -2.59
CA GLY A 109 16.31 6.01 -1.44
C GLY A 109 16.21 6.76 -0.11
N ASP A 110 15.92 8.06 -0.13
CA ASP A 110 15.65 8.85 1.09
C ASP A 110 14.29 8.46 1.67
N ILE A 111 13.28 8.24 0.80
CA ILE A 111 11.94 7.75 1.18
C ILE A 111 12.08 6.37 1.84
N GLY A 112 12.68 5.40 1.13
CA GLY A 112 12.85 4.06 1.65
C GLY A 112 13.67 4.01 2.94
N TYR A 113 14.68 4.87 3.09
CA TYR A 113 15.43 4.98 4.35
C TYR A 113 14.55 5.48 5.51
N ALA A 114 13.68 6.46 5.28
CA ALA A 114 12.78 6.99 6.30
C ALA A 114 11.82 5.91 6.79
N VAL A 115 11.15 5.21 5.87
CA VAL A 115 10.26 4.09 6.18
C VAL A 115 10.98 2.99 6.95
N GLN A 116 12.09 2.48 6.40
CA GLN A 116 12.87 1.39 6.98
C GLN A 116 13.36 1.72 8.38
N SER A 117 13.98 2.89 8.56
CA SER A 117 14.57 3.27 9.84
C SER A 117 13.54 3.36 10.95
N HIS A 118 12.34 3.88 10.64
CA HIS A 118 11.25 4.00 11.60
C HIS A 118 10.72 2.62 12.02
N CYS A 119 10.42 1.75 11.05
CA CYS A 119 9.83 0.44 11.32
C CYS A 119 10.82 -0.53 12.00
N GLU A 120 12.07 -0.60 11.51
CA GLU A 120 13.09 -1.49 12.07
C GLU A 120 13.50 -1.07 13.50
N ALA A 121 13.48 0.24 13.83
CA ALA A 121 13.71 0.71 15.19
C ALA A 121 12.65 0.24 16.20
N GLN A 122 11.43 -0.08 15.73
CA GLN A 122 10.35 -0.66 16.52
C GLN A 122 10.34 -2.21 16.48
N GLY A 123 11.33 -2.82 15.80
CA GLY A 123 11.47 -4.27 15.71
C GLY A 123 10.58 -4.93 14.65
N TYR A 124 10.02 -4.16 13.72
CA TYR A 124 9.20 -4.67 12.62
C TYR A 124 10.02 -5.01 11.38
N GLY A 125 9.53 -5.95 10.58
CA GLY A 125 10.10 -6.32 9.29
C GLY A 125 9.58 -5.43 8.17
N VAL A 126 10.46 -5.01 7.26
CA VAL A 126 10.10 -4.27 6.05
C VAL A 126 10.20 -5.20 4.86
N VAL A 127 9.08 -5.45 4.17
CA VAL A 127 9.03 -6.31 2.97
C VAL A 127 9.87 -5.69 1.86
N ARG A 128 10.61 -6.54 1.12
CA ARG A 128 11.58 -6.11 0.10
C ARG A 128 11.24 -6.56 -1.31
N GLU A 129 10.39 -7.57 -1.43
CA GLU A 129 10.00 -8.18 -2.71
C GLU A 129 8.97 -7.33 -3.47
N PHE A 130 8.26 -6.46 -2.75
CA PHE A 130 7.26 -5.54 -3.28
C PHE A 130 7.62 -4.11 -2.91
N VAL A 131 7.34 -3.19 -3.82
CA VAL A 131 7.78 -1.79 -3.72
C VAL A 131 6.73 -0.87 -4.34
N GLY A 132 6.66 0.36 -3.89
CA GLY A 132 5.88 1.40 -4.54
C GLY A 132 6.41 1.75 -5.92
N HIS A 133 5.71 2.59 -6.65
CA HIS A 133 5.96 2.82 -8.06
C HIS A 133 5.59 4.24 -8.51
N GLY A 134 6.10 4.65 -9.66
CA GLY A 134 5.51 5.76 -10.39
C GLY A 134 4.09 5.41 -10.81
N ILE A 135 3.21 6.40 -10.89
CA ILE A 135 1.80 6.23 -11.27
C ILE A 135 1.34 7.41 -12.11
N GLY A 136 0.49 7.12 -13.10
CA GLY A 136 -0.03 8.16 -13.99
C GLY A 136 -0.96 7.58 -15.04
N LYS A 137 -0.58 7.61 -16.32
CA LYS A 137 -1.36 6.99 -17.39
C LYS A 137 -1.37 5.46 -17.32
N LYS A 138 -0.31 4.89 -16.76
CA LYS A 138 -0.26 3.47 -16.41
C LYS A 138 -0.35 3.32 -14.91
N MET A 139 -0.86 2.18 -14.44
CA MET A 139 -0.92 1.84 -13.02
C MET A 139 0.48 1.79 -12.40
N HIS A 140 1.41 1.14 -13.09
CA HIS A 140 2.81 1.07 -12.68
C HIS A 140 3.69 1.76 -13.72
N GLU A 141 4.41 2.78 -13.27
CA GLU A 141 5.40 3.55 -14.02
C GLU A 141 6.73 3.61 -13.26
N ASP A 142 7.80 4.05 -13.93
CA ASP A 142 9.04 4.38 -13.26
C ASP A 142 8.91 5.70 -12.46
N PRO A 143 9.65 5.87 -11.37
CA PRO A 143 10.62 4.93 -10.80
C PRO A 143 9.97 3.96 -9.80
N PRO A 144 10.61 2.80 -9.52
CA PRO A 144 10.25 1.99 -8.36
C PRO A 144 10.55 2.77 -7.06
N VAL A 145 9.70 2.57 -6.04
CA VAL A 145 9.77 3.29 -4.75
C VAL A 145 9.89 2.26 -3.60
N PRO A 146 11.09 1.69 -3.36
CA PRO A 146 11.27 0.73 -2.27
C PRO A 146 11.03 1.35 -0.90
N ASN A 147 10.46 0.54 0.00
CA ASN A 147 10.26 0.88 1.42
C ASN A 147 11.53 0.70 2.26
N TYR A 148 12.66 0.50 1.62
CA TYR A 148 13.99 0.37 2.21
C TYR A 148 15.01 1.07 1.31
N GLY A 149 16.15 1.45 1.87
CA GLY A 149 17.15 2.13 1.05
C GLY A 149 18.27 2.79 1.84
N ARG A 150 19.03 3.59 1.09
CA ARG A 150 20.11 4.42 1.65
C ARG A 150 19.89 5.87 1.24
N ARG A 151 20.14 6.78 2.18
CA ARG A 151 20.06 8.22 1.90
C ARG A 151 20.93 8.61 0.71
N GLY A 152 20.38 9.45 -0.14
CA GLY A 152 21.07 9.98 -1.32
C GLY A 152 21.17 9.00 -2.51
N ASN A 153 20.54 7.83 -2.45
CA ASN A 153 20.56 6.84 -3.53
C ASN A 153 19.25 6.85 -4.35
N GLY A 154 19.34 6.29 -5.55
CA GLY A 154 18.19 6.13 -6.45
C GLY A 154 17.87 7.35 -7.30
N THR A 155 16.73 7.30 -7.98
CA THR A 155 16.24 8.34 -8.88
C THR A 155 16.02 9.65 -8.11
N GLN A 156 16.42 10.76 -8.70
CA GLN A 156 16.19 12.07 -8.12
C GLN A 156 14.73 12.48 -8.25
N ILE A 157 14.15 12.95 -7.16
CA ILE A 157 12.79 13.46 -7.09
C ILE A 157 12.72 14.84 -7.73
N LYS A 158 11.79 15.04 -8.66
CA LYS A 158 11.61 16.27 -9.42
C LYS A 158 10.14 16.71 -9.41
N ASN A 159 9.89 17.99 -9.65
CA ASN A 159 8.53 18.46 -9.91
C ASN A 159 7.93 17.73 -11.13
N GLY A 160 6.66 17.39 -11.06
CA GLY A 160 5.93 16.61 -12.05
C GLY A 160 5.96 15.10 -11.82
N LEU A 161 6.71 14.62 -10.81
CA LEU A 161 6.69 13.21 -10.42
C LEU A 161 5.42 12.90 -9.65
N CYS A 162 4.76 11.79 -10.02
CA CYS A 162 3.66 11.20 -9.30
C CYS A 162 4.03 9.77 -8.94
N ILE A 163 3.91 9.39 -7.65
CA ILE A 163 4.33 8.08 -7.13
C ILE A 163 3.38 7.56 -6.08
N ALA A 164 3.28 6.23 -5.99
CA ALA A 164 2.72 5.49 -4.87
C ALA A 164 3.82 5.22 -3.84
N ILE A 165 3.57 5.56 -2.59
CA ILE A 165 4.40 5.19 -1.43
C ILE A 165 3.57 4.27 -0.57
N GLU A 166 4.02 3.03 -0.39
CA GLU A 166 3.20 1.92 0.11
C GLU A 166 3.97 1.01 1.08
N PRO A 167 4.26 1.45 2.31
CA PRO A 167 4.89 0.60 3.30
C PRO A 167 4.13 -0.69 3.55
N MET A 168 4.82 -1.83 3.38
CA MET A 168 4.37 -3.17 3.70
C MET A 168 5.20 -3.69 4.87
N ILE A 169 4.61 -3.69 6.06
CA ILE A 169 5.33 -3.91 7.32
C ILE A 169 4.78 -5.14 8.03
N THR A 170 5.69 -6.01 8.46
CA THR A 170 5.34 -7.27 9.14
C THR A 170 5.68 -7.20 10.63
N LYS A 171 4.83 -7.81 11.47
CA LYS A 171 5.10 -7.94 12.91
C LYS A 171 6.34 -8.79 13.23
N GLY A 172 6.81 -9.57 12.26
CA GLY A 172 7.91 -10.50 12.43
C GLY A 172 8.94 -10.43 11.32
N SER A 173 9.22 -11.58 10.73
CA SER A 173 10.17 -11.68 9.62
C SER A 173 9.66 -10.92 8.38
N PRO A 174 10.52 -10.14 7.69
CA PRO A 174 10.13 -9.50 6.43
C PRO A 174 9.96 -10.46 5.25
N LYS A 175 10.24 -11.75 5.44
CA LYS A 175 10.17 -12.75 4.37
C LYS A 175 8.73 -13.13 4.05
N VAL A 176 8.42 -13.16 2.76
CA VAL A 176 7.09 -13.46 2.23
C VAL A 176 7.11 -14.66 1.29
N TYR A 177 5.94 -15.15 0.94
CA TYR A 177 5.73 -16.16 -0.10
C TYR A 177 4.40 -15.93 -0.81
N MET A 178 4.28 -16.44 -2.02
CA MET A 178 3.04 -16.42 -2.79
C MET A 178 2.17 -17.62 -2.39
N ALA A 179 0.89 -17.37 -2.08
CA ALA A 179 -0.07 -18.40 -1.75
C ALA A 179 -0.49 -19.23 -2.99
N GLU A 180 -1.30 -20.27 -2.78
CA GLU A 180 -1.71 -21.21 -3.83
C GLU A 180 -2.61 -20.55 -4.92
N ASP A 181 -3.32 -19.48 -4.56
CA ASP A 181 -4.13 -18.67 -5.49
C ASP A 181 -3.27 -17.90 -6.52
N ARG A 182 -1.95 -17.93 -6.35
CA ARG A 182 -0.95 -17.28 -7.21
C ARG A 182 -1.04 -15.75 -7.27
N TRP A 183 -1.71 -15.15 -6.28
CA TRP A 183 -1.87 -13.71 -6.12
C TRP A 183 -1.50 -13.25 -4.72
N THR A 184 -2.14 -13.83 -3.71
CA THR A 184 -1.97 -13.41 -2.32
C THR A 184 -0.55 -13.63 -1.83
N ILE A 185 0.08 -12.57 -1.36
CA ILE A 185 1.40 -12.62 -0.73
C ILE A 185 1.23 -12.66 0.77
N LYS A 186 1.85 -13.66 1.39
CA LYS A 186 1.75 -13.91 2.84
C LYS A 186 3.08 -13.88 3.54
N THR A 187 3.07 -13.53 4.83
CA THR A 187 4.25 -13.62 5.69
C THR A 187 4.64 -15.08 5.90
N ARG A 188 5.96 -15.39 5.88
CA ARG A 188 6.41 -16.78 6.08
C ARG A 188 6.23 -17.30 7.49
N ASP A 189 6.18 -16.42 8.47
CA ASP A 189 6.03 -16.78 9.89
C ASP A 189 4.58 -16.74 10.38
N GLY A 190 3.62 -16.44 9.48
CA GLY A 190 2.20 -16.37 9.80
C GLY A 190 1.80 -15.21 10.72
N LYS A 191 2.70 -14.26 10.96
CA LYS A 191 2.40 -13.09 11.78
C LYS A 191 1.72 -12.00 10.97
N PRO A 192 0.93 -11.11 11.61
CA PRO A 192 0.24 -10.03 10.94
C PRO A 192 1.17 -9.10 10.15
N ALA A 193 0.65 -8.56 9.05
CA ALA A 193 1.24 -7.49 8.28
C ALA A 193 0.24 -6.34 8.11
N ALA A 194 0.75 -5.11 8.00
CA ALA A 194 -0.03 -3.93 7.68
C ALA A 194 0.48 -3.28 6.40
N HIS A 195 -0.44 -2.70 5.62
CA HIS A 195 -0.17 -1.99 4.40
C HIS A 195 -0.96 -0.69 4.38
N PHE A 196 -0.26 0.42 4.22
CA PHE A 196 -0.86 1.74 4.01
C PHE A 196 -0.22 2.37 2.78
N GLU A 197 -1.00 3.09 1.99
CA GLU A 197 -0.52 3.64 0.74
C GLU A 197 -1.17 4.97 0.42
N HIS A 198 -0.35 5.88 -0.12
CA HIS A 198 -0.81 7.09 -0.76
C HIS A 198 -0.20 7.29 -2.14
N THR A 199 -1.04 7.68 -3.10
CA THR A 199 -0.59 8.37 -4.30
C THR A 199 -0.28 9.82 -3.93
N ILE A 200 0.93 10.27 -4.26
CA ILE A 200 1.36 11.66 -4.09
C ILE A 200 1.84 12.28 -5.41
N ALA A 201 1.68 13.58 -5.54
CA ALA A 201 2.28 14.36 -6.62
C ALA A 201 3.26 15.40 -6.07
N ILE A 202 4.39 15.59 -6.76
CA ILE A 202 5.37 16.62 -6.44
C ILE A 202 5.16 17.79 -7.40
N HIS A 203 4.66 18.92 -6.90
CA HIS A 203 4.34 20.09 -7.70
C HIS A 203 4.81 21.39 -7.05
N GLN A 204 5.48 22.24 -7.80
CA GLN A 204 5.98 23.56 -7.34
C GLN A 204 6.76 23.51 -6.01
N GLY A 205 7.56 22.46 -5.80
CA GLY A 205 8.34 22.28 -4.58
C GLY A 205 7.54 21.75 -3.38
N LYS A 206 6.27 21.40 -3.57
CA LYS A 206 5.36 20.86 -2.55
C LYS A 206 5.00 19.42 -2.87
N ILE A 207 4.48 18.75 -1.86
CA ILE A 207 3.93 17.40 -1.96
C ILE A 207 2.42 17.51 -1.78
N ASP A 208 1.67 17.02 -2.75
CA ASP A 208 0.22 16.93 -2.70
C ASP A 208 -0.16 15.45 -2.53
N ILE A 209 -0.87 15.10 -1.45
CA ILE A 209 -1.43 13.77 -1.23
C ILE A 209 -2.74 13.69 -2.01
N LEU A 210 -2.80 12.80 -3.01
CA LEU A 210 -3.96 12.69 -3.92
C LEU A 210 -5.01 11.70 -3.43
N SER A 211 -4.67 10.82 -2.49
CA SER A 211 -5.53 9.77 -1.91
C SER A 211 -5.61 9.92 -0.40
N SER A 212 -6.28 10.98 0.08
CA SER A 212 -6.37 11.30 1.51
C SER A 212 -7.19 10.27 2.30
N PHE A 213 -6.73 9.96 3.54
CA PHE A 213 -7.47 9.13 4.50
C PHE A 213 -8.50 9.90 5.34
N GLU A 214 -8.67 11.20 5.13
CA GLU A 214 -9.53 12.05 5.98
C GLU A 214 -10.95 11.52 6.15
N GLU A 215 -11.57 11.03 5.08
CA GLU A 215 -12.95 10.52 5.14
C GLU A 215 -13.01 9.17 5.87
N ILE A 216 -12.00 8.31 5.72
CA ILE A 216 -11.88 7.04 6.46
C ILE A 216 -11.76 7.34 7.95
N GLU A 217 -10.82 8.21 8.33
CA GLU A 217 -10.52 8.54 9.72
C GLU A 217 -11.66 9.28 10.45
N LYS A 218 -12.50 10.02 9.71
CA LYS A 218 -13.72 10.61 10.27
C LYS A 218 -14.72 9.54 10.71
N VAL A 219 -14.84 8.47 9.95
CA VAL A 219 -15.76 7.36 10.24
C VAL A 219 -15.23 6.50 11.38
N GLU A 220 -13.92 6.23 11.44
CA GLU A 220 -13.31 5.44 12.52
C GLU A 220 -13.38 6.11 13.91
N LYS A 221 -13.56 7.43 13.96
CA LYS A 221 -13.68 8.20 15.21
C LYS A 221 -15.11 8.30 15.76
N GLN A 222 -16.10 7.77 15.03
CA GLN A 222 -17.51 7.71 15.43
C GLN A 222 -17.82 6.39 16.15
#